data_07d7d215e7344fa01fd0b556aa764359
#
_entry.id   07d7d215e7344fa01fd0b556aa764359
#
_cell.length_a   1.000
_cell.length_b   1.000
_cell.length_c   1.000
_cell.angle_alpha   90.00
_cell.angle_beta   90.00
_cell.angle_gamma   90.00
#
_symmetry.space_group_name_H-M   'P 1'
#
loop_
_entity.id
_entity.type
_entity.pdbx_description
1 polymer ?
#
loop_
_entity_poly.entity_id
_entity_poly.type
_entity_poly.pdbx_seq_one_letter_code
_entity_poly.pdbx_strand_id
1 'polypeptide(L)'
;TTKNVEGVDISPAMVSKAKENYPECKYREEDANNTMAVQGQSMTHITCLYFTIYYIENKRSVLKNCYDWLMPGGYFIVHLVDRDKFDPILPAGDPFKMVSPQKYAKERITSTVVKFDGYDYKSNFEMVPNEPIAIMNEEFKNRNDGSIRKNEHKIHMPLQKDIISMAKDIGFVMLDYDELAECGYMNQYIYVLQKPE
;
A
#
# COMPACT_ATOMS: atom_id res chain seq x y z
N THR A 1 -4.83 -5.96 27.44
CA THR A 1 -3.84 -6.82 26.76
C THR A 1 -2.88 -5.93 26.03
N THR A 2 -1.60 -5.95 26.42
CA THR A 2 -0.52 -5.18 25.79
C THR A 2 -0.30 -5.78 24.39
N LYS A 3 -0.58 -5.02 23.34
CA LYS A 3 -0.29 -5.42 21.97
C LYS A 3 1.20 -5.18 21.72
N ASN A 4 1.92 -6.20 21.30
CA ASN A 4 3.30 -6.02 20.82
C ASN A 4 3.22 -5.74 19.31
N VAL A 5 3.40 -4.48 18.93
CA VAL A 5 3.36 -4.02 17.53
C VAL A 5 4.78 -3.75 17.07
N GLU A 6 5.12 -4.25 15.91
CA GLU A 6 6.39 -4.03 15.23
C GLU A 6 6.16 -3.57 13.80
N GLY A 7 6.86 -2.51 13.38
CA GLY A 7 6.85 -2.00 12.01
C GLY A 7 8.18 -2.26 11.31
N VAL A 8 8.11 -2.62 10.04
CA VAL A 8 9.28 -2.83 9.17
C VAL A 8 9.12 -1.95 7.93
N ASP A 9 10.13 -1.16 7.62
CA ASP A 9 10.19 -0.35 6.41
C ASP A 9 11.63 -0.28 5.89
N ILE A 10 11.80 -0.26 4.58
CA ILE A 10 13.12 -0.15 3.94
C ILE A 10 13.70 1.28 4.02
N SER A 11 12.84 2.26 4.27
CA SER A 11 13.22 3.67 4.30
C SER A 11 13.67 4.10 5.70
N PRO A 12 14.95 4.48 5.92
CA PRO A 12 15.41 4.98 7.21
C PRO A 12 14.66 6.25 7.64
N ALA A 13 14.24 7.09 6.69
CA ALA A 13 13.47 8.30 6.97
C ALA A 13 12.07 7.97 7.50
N MET A 14 11.39 6.96 6.91
CA MET A 14 10.09 6.50 7.39
C MET A 14 10.18 5.85 8.76
N VAL A 15 11.20 5.01 8.99
CA VAL A 15 11.47 4.39 10.29
C VAL A 15 11.76 5.45 11.37
N SER A 16 12.57 6.47 11.04
CA SER A 16 12.84 7.57 11.95
C SER A 16 11.57 8.34 12.31
N LYS A 17 10.74 8.65 11.32
CA LYS A 17 9.48 9.37 11.53
C LYS A 17 8.47 8.54 12.33
N ALA A 18 8.40 7.24 12.10
CA ALA A 18 7.54 6.33 12.86
C ALA A 18 7.95 6.28 14.34
N LYS A 19 9.26 6.19 14.64
CA LYS A 19 9.81 6.23 16.02
C LYS A 19 9.52 7.56 16.72
N GLU A 20 9.56 8.67 15.98
CA GLU A 20 9.21 9.99 16.50
C GLU A 20 7.73 10.09 16.88
N ASN A 21 6.84 9.58 16.00
CA ASN A 21 5.40 9.70 16.18
C ASN A 21 4.83 8.71 17.22
N TYR A 22 5.40 7.49 17.28
CA TYR A 22 4.89 6.39 18.12
C TYR A 22 6.03 5.64 18.79
N PRO A 23 6.73 6.29 19.77
CA PRO A 23 7.94 5.74 20.40
C PRO A 23 7.72 4.45 21.21
N GLU A 24 6.46 4.14 21.54
CA GLU A 24 6.07 2.92 22.26
C GLU A 24 6.09 1.67 21.39
N CYS A 25 6.10 1.82 20.06
CA CYS A 25 6.16 0.71 19.12
C CYS A 25 7.61 0.42 18.70
N LYS A 26 7.85 -0.80 18.25
CA LYS A 26 9.15 -1.20 17.70
C LYS A 26 9.16 -0.97 16.20
N TYR A 27 10.26 -0.38 15.71
CA TYR A 27 10.45 -0.16 14.27
C TYR A 27 11.85 -0.56 13.86
N ARG A 28 11.95 -1.25 12.72
CA ARG A 28 13.22 -1.68 12.13
C ARG A 28 13.32 -1.23 10.68
N GLU A 29 14.52 -0.81 10.31
CA GLU A 29 14.90 -0.57 8.92
C GLU A 29 15.30 -1.91 8.31
N GLU A 30 14.42 -2.52 7.53
CA GLU A 30 14.62 -3.84 6.93
C GLU A 30 13.83 -3.96 5.63
N ASP A 31 14.34 -4.78 4.70
CA ASP A 31 13.61 -5.16 3.49
C ASP A 31 12.69 -6.36 3.78
N ALA A 32 11.41 -6.25 3.48
CA ALA A 32 10.45 -7.34 3.60
C ALA A 32 10.77 -8.55 2.70
N ASN A 33 11.64 -8.41 1.68
CA ASN A 33 12.19 -9.53 0.93
C ASN A 33 13.28 -10.32 1.70
N ASN A 34 13.85 -9.74 2.76
CA ASN A 34 14.79 -10.43 3.61
C ASN A 34 14.05 -11.38 4.56
N THR A 35 14.26 -12.69 4.42
CA THR A 35 13.62 -13.72 5.26
C THR A 35 13.96 -13.55 6.75
N MET A 36 15.11 -12.95 7.06
CA MET A 36 15.59 -12.72 8.43
C MET A 36 15.07 -11.41 9.04
N ALA A 37 14.30 -10.62 8.29
CA ALA A 37 13.74 -9.36 8.78
C ALA A 37 12.84 -9.57 10.00
N VAL A 38 12.13 -10.69 10.07
CA VAL A 38 11.28 -11.08 11.21
C VAL A 38 11.56 -12.53 11.57
N GLN A 39 11.51 -12.86 12.86
CA GLN A 39 11.65 -14.23 13.32
C GLN A 39 10.50 -15.11 12.81
N GLY A 40 10.82 -16.30 12.32
CA GLY A 40 9.81 -17.26 11.88
C GLY A 40 8.83 -17.64 12.99
N GLN A 41 7.56 -17.79 12.63
CA GLN A 41 6.46 -18.20 13.53
C GLN A 41 6.36 -17.34 14.81
N SER A 42 6.60 -16.04 14.69
CA SER A 42 6.55 -15.12 15.83
C SER A 42 5.38 -14.14 15.77
N MET A 43 4.72 -14.02 14.61
CA MET A 43 3.64 -13.06 14.40
C MET A 43 2.27 -13.76 14.40
N THR A 44 1.31 -13.20 15.11
CA THR A 44 -0.09 -13.63 15.04
C THR A 44 -0.82 -12.95 13.87
N HIS A 45 -0.45 -11.72 13.57
CA HIS A 45 -1.02 -10.91 12.50
C HIS A 45 0.09 -10.14 11.79
N ILE A 46 0.01 -10.09 10.47
CA ILE A 46 0.84 -9.23 9.63
C ILE A 46 -0.09 -8.38 8.77
N THR A 47 0.18 -7.08 8.69
CA THR A 47 -0.57 -6.17 7.84
C THR A 47 0.34 -5.57 6.77
N CYS A 48 -0.14 -5.53 5.52
CA CYS A 48 0.51 -4.86 4.40
C CYS A 48 -0.53 -3.94 3.75
N LEU A 49 -0.53 -2.68 4.18
CA LEU A 49 -1.59 -1.73 3.87
C LEU A 49 -1.17 -0.70 2.83
N TYR A 50 -2.15 0.04 2.32
CA TYR A 50 -2.03 1.00 1.24
C TYR A 50 -1.36 0.35 0.00
N PHE A 51 -0.44 1.05 -0.65
CA PHE A 51 0.22 0.57 -1.86
C PHE A 51 1.51 -0.21 -1.59
N THR A 52 1.86 -0.53 -0.35
CA THR A 52 3.11 -1.20 0.03
C THR A 52 3.39 -2.45 -0.81
N ILE A 53 2.38 -3.33 -0.96
CA ILE A 53 2.56 -4.56 -1.74
C ILE A 53 2.92 -4.27 -3.22
N TYR A 54 2.48 -3.15 -3.77
CA TYR A 54 2.71 -2.78 -5.16
C TYR A 54 4.09 -2.15 -5.40
N TYR A 55 4.73 -1.59 -4.39
CA TYR A 55 6.13 -1.17 -4.46
C TYR A 55 7.11 -2.35 -4.48
N ILE A 56 6.68 -3.51 -4.04
CA ILE A 56 7.50 -4.73 -4.00
C ILE A 56 7.38 -5.47 -5.34
N GLU A 57 8.47 -5.57 -6.08
CA GLU A 57 8.50 -6.29 -7.36
C GLU A 57 8.30 -7.79 -7.14
N ASN A 58 9.11 -8.41 -6.27
CA ASN A 58 9.02 -9.84 -5.96
C ASN A 58 7.98 -10.14 -4.88
N LYS A 59 6.71 -10.05 -5.25
CA LYS A 59 5.59 -10.32 -4.34
C LYS A 59 5.60 -11.73 -3.78
N ARG A 60 6.02 -12.71 -4.58
CA ARG A 60 6.06 -14.12 -4.13
C ARG A 60 7.03 -14.29 -2.96
N SER A 61 8.19 -13.61 -2.99
CA SER A 61 9.15 -13.62 -1.88
C SER A 61 8.54 -13.06 -0.60
N VAL A 62 7.94 -11.88 -0.67
CA VAL A 62 7.33 -11.24 0.52
C VAL A 62 6.13 -12.05 1.04
N LEU A 63 5.27 -12.56 0.16
CA LEU A 63 4.16 -13.42 0.59
C LEU A 63 4.68 -14.69 1.29
N LYS A 64 5.77 -15.29 0.78
CA LYS A 64 6.41 -16.44 1.41
C LYS A 64 6.99 -16.07 2.78
N ASN A 65 7.67 -14.93 2.87
CA ASN A 65 8.21 -14.44 4.14
C ASN A 65 7.09 -14.18 5.16
N CYS A 66 6.00 -13.52 4.77
CA CYS A 66 4.86 -13.32 5.64
C CYS A 66 4.27 -14.65 6.13
N TYR A 67 4.19 -15.65 5.26
CA TYR A 67 3.74 -16.99 5.63
C TYR A 67 4.66 -17.63 6.66
N ASP A 68 5.97 -17.53 6.48
CA ASP A 68 6.96 -18.13 7.39
C ASP A 68 7.02 -17.41 8.75
N TRP A 69 6.82 -16.09 8.75
CA TRP A 69 6.80 -15.29 9.99
C TRP A 69 5.53 -15.48 10.82
N LEU A 70 4.42 -15.83 10.17
CA LEU A 70 3.17 -16.10 10.87
C LEU A 70 3.24 -17.44 11.64
N MET A 71 2.68 -17.43 12.84
CA MET A 71 2.35 -18.65 13.58
C MET A 71 1.27 -19.45 12.82
N PRO A 72 1.19 -20.78 13.01
CA PRO A 72 0.01 -21.53 12.60
C PRO A 72 -1.29 -20.86 13.11
N GLY A 73 -2.31 -20.80 12.28
CA GLY A 73 -3.56 -20.08 12.57
C GLY A 73 -3.46 -18.54 12.45
N GLY A 74 -2.29 -17.99 12.17
CA GLY A 74 -2.07 -16.54 12.05
C GLY A 74 -2.64 -15.93 10.76
N TYR A 75 -2.78 -14.59 10.74
CA TYR A 75 -3.48 -13.86 9.69
C TYR A 75 -2.57 -12.88 8.95
N PHE A 76 -2.66 -12.87 7.63
CA PHE A 76 -2.09 -11.86 6.77
C PHE A 76 -3.20 -10.97 6.20
N ILE A 77 -3.14 -9.68 6.45
CA ILE A 77 -4.12 -8.69 6.02
C ILE A 77 -3.46 -7.81 4.98
N VAL A 78 -3.97 -7.83 3.76
CA VAL A 78 -3.36 -7.10 2.65
C VAL A 78 -4.36 -6.20 1.94
N HIS A 79 -3.94 -4.97 1.67
CA HIS A 79 -4.70 -4.01 0.87
C HIS A 79 -4.36 -4.21 -0.60
N LEU A 80 -5.37 -4.52 -1.41
CA LEU A 80 -5.27 -4.65 -2.85
C LEU A 80 -6.26 -3.70 -3.56
N VAL A 81 -5.94 -3.34 -4.80
CA VAL A 81 -6.79 -2.47 -5.61
C VAL A 81 -7.14 -3.10 -6.95
N ASP A 82 -8.33 -2.81 -7.48
CA ASP A 82 -8.61 -3.02 -8.90
C ASP A 82 -7.83 -1.97 -9.69
N ARG A 83 -6.69 -2.38 -10.24
CA ARG A 83 -5.72 -1.48 -10.88
C ARG A 83 -6.30 -0.66 -12.04
N ASP A 84 -7.36 -1.19 -12.64
CA ASP A 84 -7.98 -0.56 -13.82
C ASP A 84 -9.11 0.41 -13.43
N LYS A 85 -9.58 0.36 -12.16
CA LYS A 85 -10.75 1.13 -11.69
C LYS A 85 -10.53 1.98 -10.45
N PHE A 86 -9.54 1.66 -9.60
CA PHE A 86 -9.32 2.45 -8.39
C PHE A 86 -9.02 3.92 -8.71
N ASP A 87 -9.31 4.80 -7.77
CA ASP A 87 -9.04 6.22 -7.91
C ASP A 87 -7.59 6.54 -7.53
N PRO A 88 -6.72 6.92 -8.51
CA PRO A 88 -5.33 7.25 -8.22
C PRO A 88 -5.12 8.70 -7.80
N ILE A 89 -6.17 9.53 -7.79
CA ILE A 89 -6.08 10.93 -7.40
C ILE A 89 -6.18 11.09 -5.89
N LEU A 90 -5.60 12.18 -5.37
CA LEU A 90 -5.74 12.51 -3.96
C LEU A 90 -7.21 12.76 -3.61
N PRO A 91 -7.74 12.14 -2.54
CA PRO A 91 -9.06 12.46 -2.05
C PRO A 91 -9.13 13.94 -1.64
N ALA A 92 -10.29 14.56 -1.84
CA ALA A 92 -10.55 15.91 -1.35
C ALA A 92 -10.34 15.96 0.18
N GLY A 93 -9.71 17.01 0.68
CA GLY A 93 -9.31 17.13 2.08
C GLY A 93 -10.46 17.31 3.10
N ASP A 94 -11.70 17.19 2.68
CA ASP A 94 -12.87 17.27 3.56
C ASP A 94 -13.53 15.87 3.66
N PRO A 95 -13.33 15.16 4.78
CA PRO A 95 -13.88 13.81 4.96
C PRO A 95 -15.41 13.74 4.94
N PHE A 96 -16.10 14.87 5.10
CA PHE A 96 -17.55 14.96 5.04
C PHE A 96 -18.11 15.26 3.65
N LYS A 97 -17.23 15.57 2.67
CA LYS A 97 -17.59 15.89 1.29
C LYS A 97 -16.89 14.98 0.29
N MET A 98 -16.52 13.79 0.69
CA MET A 98 -15.74 12.85 -0.14
C MET A 98 -16.59 12.25 -1.26
N VAL A 99 -16.86 13.06 -2.26
CA VAL A 99 -17.31 12.56 -3.56
C VAL A 99 -16.15 12.71 -4.52
N SER A 100 -15.47 11.61 -4.85
CA SER A 100 -14.43 11.65 -5.87
C SER A 100 -15.02 12.11 -7.22
N PRO A 101 -14.35 13.03 -7.94
CA PRO A 101 -14.75 13.41 -9.28
C PRO A 101 -14.78 12.21 -10.26
N GLN A 102 -14.08 11.10 -9.97
CA GLN A 102 -14.15 9.85 -10.74
C GLN A 102 -15.59 9.38 -10.94
N LYS A 103 -16.44 9.55 -9.94
CA LYS A 103 -17.85 9.10 -9.99
C LYS A 103 -18.64 9.72 -11.16
N TYR A 104 -18.24 10.90 -11.61
CA TYR A 104 -18.92 11.66 -12.64
C TYR A 104 -18.13 11.74 -13.95
N ALA A 105 -16.90 11.23 -13.96
CA ALA A 105 -16.03 11.28 -15.12
C ALA A 105 -16.45 10.24 -16.18
N LYS A 106 -16.46 10.62 -17.46
CA LYS A 106 -16.67 9.69 -18.59
C LYS A 106 -15.46 8.79 -18.81
N GLU A 107 -14.28 9.32 -18.52
CA GLU A 107 -12.99 8.63 -18.61
C GLU A 107 -12.31 8.70 -17.24
N ARG A 108 -11.50 7.71 -16.93
CA ARG A 108 -10.76 7.68 -15.69
C ARG A 108 -9.84 8.90 -15.54
N ILE A 109 -9.98 9.63 -14.46
CA ILE A 109 -9.08 10.74 -14.12
C ILE A 109 -7.82 10.13 -13.49
N THR A 110 -6.67 10.43 -14.09
CA THR A 110 -5.36 9.92 -13.63
C THR A 110 -4.40 11.03 -13.23
N SER A 111 -4.79 12.29 -13.44
CA SER A 111 -3.97 13.46 -13.11
C SER A 111 -4.64 14.32 -12.05
N THR A 112 -3.84 14.79 -11.11
CA THR A 112 -4.30 15.66 -10.02
C THR A 112 -3.49 16.94 -9.99
N VAL A 113 -4.16 18.05 -9.74
CA VAL A 113 -3.52 19.33 -9.40
C VAL A 113 -4.19 19.87 -8.15
N VAL A 114 -3.44 19.99 -7.07
CA VAL A 114 -3.93 20.52 -5.79
C VAL A 114 -3.06 21.69 -5.34
N LYS A 115 -3.70 22.75 -4.90
CA LYS A 115 -3.03 23.91 -4.32
C LYS A 115 -3.15 23.85 -2.81
N PHE A 116 -2.07 23.48 -2.16
CA PHE A 116 -1.98 23.52 -0.70
C PHE A 116 -1.49 24.88 -0.21
N ASP A 117 -1.61 25.09 1.10
CA ASP A 117 -0.94 26.23 1.72
C ASP A 117 0.58 26.02 1.64
N GLY A 118 1.29 26.96 1.01
CA GLY A 118 2.75 26.93 0.86
C GLY A 118 3.29 26.12 -0.32
N TYR A 119 2.53 25.22 -0.96
CA TYR A 119 3.01 24.48 -2.15
C TYR A 119 1.90 24.07 -3.11
N ASP A 120 2.26 23.90 -4.38
CA ASP A 120 1.41 23.29 -5.40
C ASP A 120 1.85 21.83 -5.61
N TYR A 121 0.88 20.92 -5.65
CA TYR A 121 1.08 19.50 -5.92
C TYR A 121 0.47 19.11 -7.26
N LYS A 122 1.21 18.34 -8.03
CA LYS A 122 0.71 17.69 -9.24
C LYS A 122 1.08 16.23 -9.20
N SER A 123 0.17 15.37 -9.65
CA SER A 123 0.48 13.97 -9.89
C SER A 123 -0.13 13.49 -11.20
N ASN A 124 0.48 12.46 -11.77
CA ASN A 124 -0.03 11.73 -12.92
C ASN A 124 0.24 10.24 -12.70
N PHE A 125 -0.78 9.40 -12.95
CA PHE A 125 -0.71 7.96 -12.84
C PHE A 125 -1.01 7.32 -14.18
N GLU A 126 -0.10 6.49 -14.69
CA GLU A 126 -0.24 5.84 -15.99
C GLU A 126 0.13 4.35 -15.89
N MET A 127 -0.76 3.48 -16.41
CA MET A 127 -0.42 2.07 -16.61
C MET A 127 0.45 1.92 -17.86
N VAL A 128 1.56 1.20 -17.75
CA VAL A 128 2.37 0.84 -18.90
C VAL A 128 1.60 -0.18 -19.77
N PRO A 129 1.41 0.09 -21.07
CA PRO A 129 0.66 -0.82 -21.94
C PRO A 129 1.24 -2.25 -21.92
N ASN A 130 0.37 -3.24 -21.73
CA ASN A 130 0.70 -4.67 -21.73
C ASN A 130 1.65 -5.14 -20.60
N GLU A 131 1.94 -4.28 -19.62
CA GLU A 131 2.76 -4.63 -18.46
C GLU A 131 1.96 -4.47 -17.14
N PRO A 132 2.28 -5.26 -16.11
CA PRO A 132 1.69 -5.06 -14.80
C PRO A 132 2.41 -3.95 -14.03
N ILE A 133 2.70 -2.85 -14.69
CA ILE A 133 3.49 -1.73 -14.16
C ILE A 133 2.68 -0.45 -14.33
N ALA A 134 2.67 0.38 -13.30
CA ALA A 134 2.24 1.77 -13.37
C ALA A 134 3.40 2.70 -13.05
N ILE A 135 3.40 3.87 -13.65
CA ILE A 135 4.29 4.99 -13.33
C ILE A 135 3.45 6.09 -12.69
N MET A 136 3.83 6.49 -11.49
CA MET A 136 3.24 7.65 -10.82
C MET A 136 4.30 8.73 -10.69
N ASN A 137 4.06 9.84 -11.36
CA ASN A 137 4.89 11.03 -11.30
C ASN A 137 4.26 12.05 -10.36
N GLU A 138 5.06 12.63 -9.48
CA GLU A 138 4.65 13.68 -8.57
C GLU A 138 5.57 14.89 -8.68
N GLU A 139 4.99 16.08 -8.60
CA GLU A 139 5.70 17.35 -8.55
C GLU A 139 5.17 18.20 -7.39
N PHE A 140 6.08 18.64 -6.53
CA PHE A 140 5.82 19.56 -5.44
C PHE A 140 6.56 20.87 -5.73
N LYS A 141 5.84 21.96 -5.92
CA LYS A 141 6.40 23.30 -6.12
C LYS A 141 6.15 24.15 -4.88
N ASN A 142 7.22 24.53 -4.20
CA ASN A 142 7.15 25.48 -3.09
C ASN A 142 6.81 26.88 -3.61
N ARG A 143 5.81 27.52 -3.04
CA ARG A 143 5.38 28.86 -3.44
C ARG A 143 6.26 29.98 -2.91
N ASN A 144 6.99 29.74 -1.81
CA ASN A 144 7.79 30.77 -1.17
C ASN A 144 9.11 31.03 -1.90
N ASP A 145 9.78 29.94 -2.33
CA ASP A 145 11.10 30.02 -2.95
C ASP A 145 11.13 29.50 -4.41
N GLY A 146 10.00 28.97 -4.90
CA GLY A 146 9.87 28.42 -6.24
C GLY A 146 10.59 27.09 -6.46
N SER A 147 11.17 26.47 -5.43
CA SER A 147 11.85 25.20 -5.54
C SER A 147 10.87 24.09 -5.97
N ILE A 148 11.38 23.14 -6.77
CA ILE A 148 10.59 22.03 -7.29
C ILE A 148 11.24 20.71 -6.87
N ARG A 149 10.45 19.83 -6.24
CA ARG A 149 10.79 18.43 -5.99
C ARG A 149 9.94 17.55 -6.90
N LYS A 150 10.57 16.60 -7.57
CA LYS A 150 9.91 15.59 -8.40
C LYS A 150 10.21 14.21 -7.87
N ASN A 151 9.19 13.36 -7.85
CA ASN A 151 9.31 11.93 -7.55
C ASN A 151 8.72 11.16 -8.73
N GLU A 152 9.35 10.02 -9.04
CA GLU A 152 8.81 9.01 -9.94
C GLU A 152 8.72 7.70 -9.17
N HIS A 153 7.54 7.10 -9.19
CA HIS A 153 7.28 5.82 -8.55
C HIS A 153 6.97 4.77 -9.61
N LYS A 154 7.78 3.74 -9.67
CA LYS A 154 7.48 2.54 -10.44
C LYS A 154 6.74 1.57 -9.55
N ILE A 155 5.51 1.24 -9.93
CA ILE A 155 4.57 0.47 -9.13
C ILE A 155 4.23 -0.81 -9.89
N HIS A 156 4.53 -1.97 -9.30
CA HIS A 156 4.29 -3.28 -9.89
C HIS A 156 2.89 -3.77 -9.54
N MET A 157 1.94 -3.63 -10.47
CA MET A 157 0.51 -3.83 -10.25
C MET A 157 -0.07 -5.02 -11.04
N PRO A 158 0.23 -6.28 -10.68
CA PRO A 158 -0.52 -7.42 -11.20
C PRO A 158 -1.99 -7.34 -10.77
N LEU A 159 -2.85 -8.15 -11.37
CA LEU A 159 -4.26 -8.21 -10.96
C LEU A 159 -4.38 -8.77 -9.54
N GLN A 160 -5.41 -8.35 -8.79
CA GLN A 160 -5.70 -8.88 -7.46
C GLN A 160 -5.73 -10.41 -7.44
N LYS A 161 -6.42 -11.02 -8.43
CA LYS A 161 -6.51 -12.49 -8.55
C LYS A 161 -5.16 -13.17 -8.67
N ASP A 162 -4.17 -12.52 -9.29
CA ASP A 162 -2.83 -13.08 -9.46
C ASP A 162 -2.06 -13.06 -8.12
N ILE A 163 -2.21 -11.97 -7.34
CA ILE A 163 -1.61 -11.88 -5.99
C ILE A 163 -2.25 -12.92 -5.05
N ILE A 164 -3.58 -13.06 -5.10
CA ILE A 164 -4.30 -14.05 -4.29
C ILE A 164 -3.95 -15.47 -4.70
N SER A 165 -3.79 -15.73 -6.01
CA SER A 165 -3.31 -17.04 -6.51
C SER A 165 -1.93 -17.37 -5.98
N MET A 166 -0.98 -16.42 -6.06
CA MET A 166 0.37 -16.59 -5.48
C MET A 166 0.33 -16.90 -3.98
N ALA A 167 -0.54 -16.22 -3.23
CA ALA A 167 -0.69 -16.47 -1.80
C ALA A 167 -1.24 -17.88 -1.52
N LYS A 168 -2.25 -18.32 -2.28
CA LYS A 168 -2.81 -19.68 -2.19
C LYS A 168 -1.77 -20.76 -2.54
N ASP A 169 -0.96 -20.54 -3.57
CA ASP A 169 0.11 -21.47 -3.96
C ASP A 169 1.18 -21.62 -2.85
N ILE A 170 1.36 -20.60 -2.00
CA ILE A 170 2.27 -20.63 -0.85
C ILE A 170 1.66 -21.41 0.32
N GLY A 171 0.33 -21.49 0.38
CA GLY A 171 -0.39 -22.21 1.42
C GLY A 171 -1.39 -21.37 2.23
N PHE A 172 -1.56 -20.08 1.91
CA PHE A 172 -2.60 -19.27 2.53
C PHE A 172 -4.00 -19.73 2.12
N VAL A 173 -4.93 -19.65 3.06
CA VAL A 173 -6.36 -19.76 2.82
C VAL A 173 -6.96 -18.35 2.85
N MET A 174 -7.63 -17.96 1.79
CA MET A 174 -8.39 -16.70 1.77
C MET A 174 -9.69 -16.91 2.56
N LEU A 175 -9.88 -16.15 3.63
CA LEU A 175 -11.07 -16.25 4.46
C LEU A 175 -12.14 -15.27 4.01
N ASP A 176 -11.76 -14.01 3.79
CA ASP A 176 -12.70 -12.94 3.52
C ASP A 176 -12.02 -11.77 2.79
N TYR A 177 -12.83 -10.87 2.24
CA TYR A 177 -12.39 -9.58 1.74
C TYR A 177 -13.53 -8.56 1.87
N ASP A 178 -13.17 -7.29 2.03
CA ASP A 178 -14.11 -6.19 2.12
C ASP A 178 -13.69 -5.02 1.23
N GLU A 179 -14.65 -4.40 0.54
CA GLU A 179 -14.40 -3.21 -0.26
C GLU A 179 -14.45 -1.96 0.62
N LEU A 180 -13.46 -1.10 0.46
CA LEU A 180 -13.34 0.14 1.24
C LEU A 180 -14.21 1.29 0.72
N ALA A 181 -15.27 1.00 -0.04
CA ALA A 181 -16.16 2.00 -0.65
C ALA A 181 -16.85 2.87 0.40
N GLU A 182 -17.25 2.29 1.54
CA GLU A 182 -17.86 3.05 2.66
C GLU A 182 -16.88 4.01 3.32
N CYS A 183 -15.57 3.73 3.23
CA CYS A 183 -14.50 4.60 3.67
C CYS A 183 -14.07 5.62 2.60
N GLY A 184 -14.76 5.66 1.45
CA GLY A 184 -14.45 6.56 0.33
C GLY A 184 -13.39 6.04 -0.63
N TYR A 185 -12.90 4.80 -0.47
CA TYR A 185 -11.89 4.16 -1.32
C TYR A 185 -12.53 3.10 -2.23
N MET A 186 -13.27 3.55 -3.25
CA MET A 186 -13.90 2.65 -4.24
C MET A 186 -12.87 1.83 -5.01
N ASN A 187 -13.21 0.56 -5.30
CA ASN A 187 -12.33 -0.38 -6.00
C ASN A 187 -11.00 -0.66 -5.28
N GLN A 188 -10.99 -0.49 -3.96
CA GLN A 188 -9.89 -0.84 -3.07
C GLN A 188 -10.42 -1.81 -2.01
N TYR A 189 -9.64 -2.82 -1.67
CA TYR A 189 -10.11 -3.98 -0.91
C TYR A 189 -9.10 -4.38 0.16
N ILE A 190 -9.59 -4.80 1.31
CA ILE A 190 -8.80 -5.51 2.33
C ILE A 190 -9.09 -6.99 2.21
N TYR A 191 -8.07 -7.80 2.02
CA TYR A 191 -8.14 -9.26 2.00
C TYR A 191 -7.59 -9.82 3.30
N VAL A 192 -8.28 -10.82 3.85
CA VAL A 192 -7.85 -11.56 5.04
C VAL A 192 -7.47 -12.97 4.60
N LEU A 193 -6.18 -13.26 4.74
CA LEU A 193 -5.59 -14.56 4.42
C LEU A 193 -5.10 -15.21 5.72
N GLN A 194 -5.31 -16.51 5.85
CA GLN A 194 -4.88 -17.26 7.03
C GLN A 194 -3.82 -18.29 6.67
N LYS A 195 -2.80 -18.39 7.50
CA LYS A 195 -1.93 -19.56 7.53
C LYS A 195 -2.65 -20.68 8.28
N PRO A 196 -2.93 -21.84 7.67
CA PRO A 196 -3.55 -22.97 8.36
C PRO A 196 -2.76 -23.41 9.61
N GLU A 197 -3.46 -24.16 10.49
CA GLU A 197 -2.84 -24.80 11.68
C GLU A 197 -1.84 -25.89 11.30
#